data_f14a39cc3ac1da87a3bb1371ae8f21d5
#
_entry.id   f14a39cc3ac1da87a3bb1371ae8f21d5
#
_cell.length_a   1.000
_cell.length_b   1.000
_cell.length_c   1.000
_cell.angle_alpha   90.00
_cell.angle_beta   90.00
_cell.angle_gamma   90.00
#
_symmetry.space_group_name_H-M   'P 1'
#
loop_
_entity.id
_entity.type
_entity.pdbx_description
1 polymer ?
#
loop_
_entity_poly.entity_id
_entity_poly.type
_entity_poly.pdbx_seq_one_letter_code
_entity_poly.pdbx_strand_id
1 'polypeptide(L)'
;MATANHKCNFTRLSDIGPHLIEPHPTIPMIRKAFIMSVNAGSEEEYERRHRPIWPELEQTLKDHGAHNYTIFLDASTRQLFGCVEVENEERWNAIANTPICRKWWAHMKEIMPSNPDNSPVARELREVFHID
;
A
#
# COMPACT_ATOMS: atom_id res chain seq x y z
N MET A 1 20.54 7.80 15.10
CA MET A 1 19.26 7.09 15.25
C MET A 1 18.19 8.13 15.47
N ALA A 2 17.37 8.36 14.50
CA ALA A 2 16.21 9.16 14.70
C ALA A 2 15.29 8.39 15.64
N THR A 3 15.25 8.81 16.88
CA THR A 3 14.06 8.55 17.66
C THR A 3 12.93 9.17 16.87
N ALA A 4 12.11 8.34 16.30
CA ALA A 4 10.86 8.78 15.78
C ALA A 4 10.11 9.40 16.95
N ASN A 5 10.27 10.68 17.11
CA ASN A 5 9.38 11.47 17.91
C ASN A 5 8.08 11.52 17.10
N HIS A 6 7.41 10.40 17.08
CA HIS A 6 6.02 10.39 16.82
C HIS A 6 5.39 11.09 18.02
N LYS A 7 5.43 12.39 17.99
CA LYS A 7 4.39 13.13 18.65
C LYS A 7 3.14 12.71 17.90
N CYS A 8 2.55 11.63 18.37
CA CYS A 8 1.14 11.44 18.14
C CYS A 8 0.53 12.74 18.62
N ASN A 9 0.08 13.55 17.70
CA ASN A 9 -0.76 14.67 18.05
C ASN A 9 -2.07 14.06 18.53
N PHE A 10 -2.06 13.66 19.79
CA PHE A 10 -3.31 13.38 20.46
C PHE A 10 -4.01 14.72 20.59
N THR A 11 -4.99 14.96 19.76
CA THR A 11 -5.97 15.99 20.03
C THR A 11 -6.52 15.68 21.42
N ARG A 12 -6.23 16.53 22.38
CA ARG A 12 -6.74 16.34 23.74
C ARG A 12 -8.26 16.29 23.66
N LEU A 13 -8.85 15.36 24.40
CA LEU A 13 -10.31 15.27 24.51
C LEU A 13 -10.96 16.61 24.86
N SER A 14 -10.21 17.50 25.53
CA SER A 14 -10.65 18.85 25.85
C SER A 14 -10.76 19.77 24.64
N ASP A 15 -10.13 19.42 23.51
CA ASP A 15 -10.16 20.21 22.29
C ASP A 15 -11.29 19.76 21.35
N ILE A 16 -11.97 18.67 21.72
CA ILE A 16 -13.10 18.13 20.99
C ILE A 16 -14.37 18.55 21.71
N GLY A 17 -15.17 19.38 21.07
CA GLY A 17 -16.47 19.74 21.63
C GLY A 17 -17.34 18.51 21.89
N PRO A 18 -18.20 18.54 22.94
CA PRO A 18 -18.95 17.36 23.38
C PRO A 18 -19.91 16.77 22.35
N HIS A 19 -20.18 17.45 21.27
CA HIS A 19 -21.07 17.02 20.20
C HIS A 19 -20.35 16.33 19.04
N LEU A 20 -19.02 16.15 19.12
CA LEU A 20 -18.22 15.53 18.08
C LEU A 20 -17.91 14.06 18.34
N ILE A 21 -18.36 13.52 19.46
CA ILE A 21 -18.15 12.11 19.81
C ILE A 21 -19.36 11.32 19.34
N GLU A 22 -19.52 11.25 18.03
CA GLU A 22 -20.31 10.18 17.46
C GLU A 22 -19.38 9.02 17.18
N PRO A 23 -19.62 7.83 17.74
CA PRO A 23 -18.85 6.67 17.37
C PRO A 23 -19.14 6.38 15.89
N HIS A 24 -18.18 6.75 15.03
CA HIS A 24 -18.20 6.22 13.67
C HIS A 24 -18.04 4.72 13.76
N PRO A 25 -18.92 3.94 13.08
CA PRO A 25 -18.68 2.52 13.00
C PRO A 25 -17.31 2.31 12.36
N THR A 26 -16.37 1.86 13.16
CA THR A 26 -15.06 1.44 12.68
C THR A 26 -15.28 0.22 11.80
N ILE A 27 -15.10 0.39 10.49
CA ILE A 27 -15.00 -0.75 9.58
C ILE A 27 -13.69 -1.45 9.93
N PRO A 28 -13.73 -2.74 10.33
CA PRO A 28 -12.50 -3.46 10.61
C PRO A 28 -11.67 -3.53 9.34
N MET A 29 -10.46 -2.96 9.39
CA MET A 29 -9.53 -2.99 8.28
C MET A 29 -8.74 -4.28 8.29
N ILE A 30 -8.55 -4.87 7.13
CA ILE A 30 -7.68 -6.02 6.94
C ILE A 30 -6.30 -5.49 6.57
N ARG A 31 -5.28 -5.84 7.35
CA ARG A 31 -3.90 -5.51 7.00
C ARG A 31 -3.32 -6.60 6.13
N LYS A 32 -2.74 -6.21 5.02
CA LYS A 32 -2.07 -7.12 4.09
C LYS A 32 -0.64 -6.67 3.90
N ALA A 33 0.26 -7.62 3.79
CA ALA A 33 1.64 -7.36 3.43
C ALA A 33 2.14 -8.40 2.43
N PHE A 34 3.03 -7.98 1.55
CA PHE A 34 3.56 -8.86 0.50
C PHE A 34 4.97 -8.42 0.10
N ILE A 35 5.72 -9.37 -0.44
CA ILE A 35 7.07 -9.14 -0.95
C ILE A 35 7.05 -9.24 -2.46
N MET A 36 7.66 -8.25 -3.10
CA MET A 36 7.99 -8.24 -4.51
C MET A 36 9.49 -8.00 -4.67
N SER A 37 9.95 -7.85 -5.89
CA SER A 37 11.34 -7.49 -6.19
C SER A 37 11.40 -6.44 -7.28
N VAL A 38 12.48 -5.68 -7.29
CA VAL A 38 12.82 -4.79 -8.40
C VAL A 38 14.11 -5.27 -9.05
N ASN A 39 14.23 -5.10 -10.37
CA ASN A 39 15.42 -5.51 -11.10
C ASN A 39 16.64 -4.70 -10.67
N ALA A 40 17.79 -5.34 -10.67
CA ALA A 40 19.04 -4.66 -10.36
C ALA A 40 19.24 -3.45 -11.27
N GLY A 41 19.54 -2.29 -10.66
CA GLY A 41 19.74 -1.04 -11.38
C GLY A 41 18.44 -0.27 -11.66
N SER A 42 17.27 -0.82 -11.33
CA SER A 42 15.99 -0.17 -11.56
C SER A 42 15.34 0.40 -10.30
N GLU A 43 16.07 0.43 -9.20
CA GLU A 43 15.55 0.87 -7.90
C GLU A 43 15.06 2.32 -7.94
N GLU A 44 15.85 3.22 -8.51
CA GLU A 44 15.49 4.64 -8.62
C GLU A 44 14.32 4.85 -9.58
N GLU A 45 14.28 4.10 -10.69
CA GLU A 45 13.19 4.16 -11.64
C GLU A 45 11.88 3.68 -11.03
N TYR A 46 11.93 2.64 -10.21
CA TYR A 46 10.78 2.16 -9.46
C TYR A 46 10.20 3.26 -8.57
N GLU A 47 11.04 3.92 -7.79
CA GLU A 47 10.62 5.01 -6.92
C GLU A 47 10.06 6.17 -7.75
N ARG A 48 10.74 6.55 -8.81
CA ARG A 48 10.31 7.65 -9.68
C ARG A 48 8.91 7.42 -10.26
N ARG A 49 8.59 6.19 -10.66
CA ARG A 49 7.28 5.86 -11.21
C ARG A 49 6.15 5.94 -10.19
N HIS A 50 6.49 5.89 -8.90
CA HIS A 50 5.53 6.00 -7.80
C HIS A 50 5.41 7.43 -7.24
N ARG A 51 6.24 8.38 -7.70
CA ARG A 51 6.27 9.74 -7.14
C ARG A 51 6.23 10.83 -8.20
N PRO A 52 5.03 11.18 -8.68
CA PRO A 52 3.72 10.66 -8.28
C PRO A 52 3.34 9.39 -9.05
N ILE A 53 2.53 8.57 -8.41
CA ILE A 53 1.85 7.47 -9.09
C ILE A 53 0.75 8.04 -10.00
N TRP A 54 0.30 7.26 -10.97
CA TRP A 54 -0.78 7.67 -11.85
C TRP A 54 -2.04 8.02 -11.06
N PRO A 55 -2.61 9.22 -11.23
CA PRO A 55 -3.78 9.64 -10.46
C PRO A 55 -4.99 8.71 -10.60
N GLU A 56 -5.20 8.15 -11.79
CA GLU A 56 -6.29 7.21 -12.02
C GLU A 56 -6.08 5.90 -11.25
N LEU A 57 -4.85 5.41 -11.16
CA LEU A 57 -4.54 4.22 -10.36
C LEU A 57 -4.74 4.49 -8.87
N GLU A 58 -4.26 5.62 -8.38
CA GLU A 58 -4.46 6.02 -7.00
C GLU A 58 -5.94 6.07 -6.64
N GLN A 59 -6.74 6.67 -7.51
CA GLN A 59 -8.18 6.76 -7.29
C GLN A 59 -8.84 5.37 -7.31
N THR A 60 -8.43 4.51 -8.22
CA THR A 60 -8.94 3.13 -8.29
C THR A 60 -8.62 2.35 -7.03
N LEU A 61 -7.41 2.49 -6.49
CA LEU A 61 -7.04 1.86 -5.22
C LEU A 61 -7.94 2.35 -4.08
N LYS A 62 -8.15 3.65 -3.97
CA LYS A 62 -9.01 4.24 -2.95
C LYS A 62 -10.47 3.79 -3.10
N ASP A 63 -10.98 3.78 -4.31
CA ASP A 63 -12.35 3.36 -4.61
C ASP A 63 -12.58 1.88 -4.27
N HIS A 64 -11.53 1.07 -4.26
CA HIS A 64 -11.59 -0.34 -3.87
C HIS A 64 -11.25 -0.57 -2.40
N GLY A 65 -11.21 0.49 -1.61
CA GLY A 65 -11.06 0.39 -0.16
C GLY A 65 -9.63 0.22 0.34
N ALA A 66 -8.64 0.59 -0.46
CA ALA A 66 -7.24 0.57 -0.02
C ALA A 66 -6.88 1.84 0.75
N HIS A 67 -6.23 1.67 1.88
CA HIS A 67 -5.77 2.75 2.75
C HIS A 67 -4.33 2.48 3.19
N ASN A 68 -3.60 3.55 3.44
CA ASN A 68 -2.24 3.46 4.00
C ASN A 68 -1.34 2.48 3.23
N TYR A 69 -1.46 2.48 1.91
CA TYR A 69 -0.63 1.63 1.06
C TYR A 69 0.78 2.20 1.01
N THR A 70 1.72 1.43 1.50
CA THR A 70 3.12 1.85 1.63
C THR A 70 4.03 0.74 1.10
N ILE A 71 5.06 1.11 0.38
CA ILE A 71 6.05 0.15 -0.12
C ILE A 71 7.43 0.59 0.36
N PHE A 72 8.15 -0.34 0.97
CA PHE A 72 9.53 -0.15 1.42
C PHE A 72 10.48 -0.96 0.54
N LEU A 73 11.65 -0.41 0.27
CA LEU A 73 12.71 -1.08 -0.46
C LEU A 73 13.82 -1.52 0.48
N ASP A 74 14.21 -2.78 0.40
CA ASP A 74 15.49 -3.25 0.92
C ASP A 74 16.51 -3.18 -0.21
N ALA A 75 17.36 -2.16 -0.17
CA ALA A 75 18.32 -1.91 -1.25
C ALA A 75 19.37 -3.02 -1.38
N SER A 76 19.67 -3.74 -0.30
CA SER A 76 20.68 -4.81 -0.32
C SER A 76 20.19 -6.07 -1.05
N THR A 77 18.90 -6.37 -0.97
CA THR A 77 18.29 -7.55 -1.59
C THR A 77 17.42 -7.21 -2.79
N ARG A 78 17.12 -5.94 -3.00
CA ARG A 78 16.16 -5.44 -3.99
C ARG A 78 14.74 -5.95 -3.76
N GLN A 79 14.43 -6.33 -2.54
CA GLN A 79 13.08 -6.72 -2.16
C GLN A 79 12.23 -5.49 -1.82
N LEU A 80 10.98 -5.57 -2.20
CA LEU A 80 9.97 -4.55 -1.96
C LEU A 80 8.93 -5.12 -1.00
N PHE A 81 8.68 -4.41 0.08
CA PHE A 81 7.71 -4.81 1.10
C PHE A 81 6.49 -3.90 1.00
N GLY A 82 5.40 -4.43 0.47
CA GLY A 82 4.14 -3.71 0.39
C GLY A 82 3.29 -3.97 1.62
N CYS A 83 2.74 -2.90 2.20
CA CYS A 83 1.81 -2.98 3.31
C CYS A 83 0.60 -2.13 2.97
N VAL A 84 -0.59 -2.65 3.19
CA VAL A 84 -1.83 -1.95 2.88
C VAL A 84 -2.92 -2.35 3.87
N GLU A 85 -3.80 -1.43 4.17
CA GLU A 85 -5.04 -1.69 4.89
C GLU A 85 -6.18 -1.70 3.89
N VAL A 86 -6.99 -2.74 3.91
CA VAL A 86 -8.10 -2.89 2.97
C VAL A 86 -9.42 -3.09 3.71
N GLU A 87 -10.48 -2.50 3.18
CA GLU A 87 -11.81 -2.60 3.77
C GLU A 87 -12.44 -3.97 3.52
N ASN A 88 -12.12 -4.57 2.37
CA ASN A 88 -12.75 -5.80 1.91
C ASN A 88 -11.79 -6.53 0.98
N GLU A 89 -11.59 -7.82 1.23
CA GLU A 89 -10.63 -8.62 0.47
C GLU A 89 -11.08 -8.85 -0.98
N GLU A 90 -12.35 -9.04 -1.19
CA GLU A 90 -12.91 -9.26 -2.53
C GLU A 90 -12.75 -8.02 -3.41
N ARG A 91 -12.99 -6.84 -2.85
CA ARG A 91 -12.78 -5.57 -3.57
C ARG A 91 -11.30 -5.33 -3.85
N TRP A 92 -10.43 -5.63 -2.90
CA TRP A 92 -8.98 -5.55 -3.12
C TRP A 92 -8.56 -6.44 -4.28
N ASN A 93 -9.01 -7.69 -4.29
CA ASN A 93 -8.68 -8.62 -5.36
C ASN A 93 -9.26 -8.18 -6.71
N ALA A 94 -10.37 -7.47 -6.73
CA ALA A 94 -10.99 -6.96 -7.95
C ALA A 94 -10.17 -5.88 -8.64
N ILE A 95 -9.25 -5.21 -7.95
CA ILE A 95 -8.35 -4.22 -8.55
C ILE A 95 -7.59 -4.82 -9.73
N ALA A 96 -7.17 -6.07 -9.61
CA ALA A 96 -6.43 -6.79 -10.65
C ALA A 96 -7.19 -6.90 -11.98
N ASN A 97 -8.52 -6.77 -11.95
CA ASN A 97 -9.36 -6.86 -13.14
C ASN A 97 -9.64 -5.49 -13.78
N THR A 98 -9.15 -4.41 -13.18
CA THR A 98 -9.36 -3.07 -13.72
C THR A 98 -8.40 -2.78 -14.86
N PRO A 99 -8.84 -2.07 -15.91
CA PRO A 99 -7.95 -1.72 -17.02
C PRO A 99 -6.75 -0.91 -16.59
N ILE A 100 -6.91 0.01 -15.64
CA ILE A 100 -5.79 0.85 -15.19
C ILE A 100 -4.73 0.04 -14.44
N CYS A 101 -5.12 -0.95 -13.66
CA CYS A 101 -4.17 -1.82 -12.98
C CYS A 101 -3.38 -2.65 -13.98
N ARG A 102 -4.04 -3.21 -14.98
CA ARG A 102 -3.38 -3.99 -16.02
C ARG A 102 -2.41 -3.15 -16.85
N LYS A 103 -2.79 -1.92 -17.13
CA LYS A 103 -1.92 -0.96 -17.81
C LYS A 103 -0.70 -0.61 -16.97
N TRP A 104 -0.89 -0.44 -15.67
CA TRP A 104 0.19 -0.22 -14.72
C TRP A 104 1.15 -1.40 -14.68
N TRP A 105 0.64 -2.61 -14.61
CA TRP A 105 1.47 -3.81 -14.62
C TRP A 105 2.29 -3.93 -15.90
N ALA A 106 1.69 -3.65 -17.04
CA ALA A 106 2.40 -3.65 -18.32
C ALA A 106 3.53 -2.61 -18.34
N HIS A 107 3.32 -1.48 -17.68
CA HIS A 107 4.33 -0.44 -17.52
C HIS A 107 5.46 -0.89 -16.59
N MET A 108 5.13 -1.53 -15.48
CA MET A 108 6.09 -1.91 -14.45
C MET A 108 6.89 -3.16 -14.78
N LYS A 109 6.41 -4.02 -15.68
CA LYS A 109 7.10 -5.28 -15.99
C LYS A 109 8.51 -5.10 -16.55
N GLU A 110 8.82 -3.94 -17.07
CA GLU A 110 10.15 -3.62 -17.60
C GLU A 110 11.22 -3.58 -16.50
N ILE A 111 10.82 -3.33 -15.28
CA ILE A 111 11.73 -3.06 -14.17
C ILE A 111 11.57 -4.03 -13.00
N MET A 112 10.66 -4.99 -13.10
CA MET A 112 10.46 -5.96 -12.03
C MET A 112 10.03 -7.33 -12.56
N PRO A 113 10.33 -8.41 -11.81
CA PRO A 113 9.85 -9.75 -12.16
C PRO A 113 8.33 -9.77 -12.23
N SER A 114 7.80 -10.36 -13.29
CA SER A 114 6.36 -10.36 -13.58
C SER A 114 5.88 -11.73 -14.02
N ASN A 115 4.63 -12.02 -13.72
CA ASN A 115 3.93 -13.22 -14.19
C ASN A 115 3.51 -13.06 -15.66
N PRO A 116 3.07 -14.14 -16.32
CA PRO A 116 2.62 -14.05 -17.72
C PRO A 116 1.52 -13.04 -18.00
N ASP A 117 0.68 -12.72 -17.01
CA ASP A 117 -0.36 -11.70 -17.11
C ASP A 117 0.14 -10.28 -16.78
N ASN A 118 1.45 -10.12 -16.65
CA ASN A 118 2.15 -8.89 -16.25
C ASN A 118 2.00 -8.50 -14.78
N SER A 119 1.23 -9.23 -13.98
CA SER A 119 1.18 -8.96 -12.54
C SER A 119 2.56 -9.17 -11.91
N PRO A 120 2.91 -8.38 -10.89
CA PRO A 120 4.17 -8.58 -10.20
C PRO A 120 4.25 -9.97 -9.56
N VAL A 121 5.41 -10.61 -9.66
CA VAL A 121 5.67 -11.80 -8.85
C VAL A 121 5.69 -11.34 -7.40
N ALA A 122 4.74 -11.81 -6.63
CA ALA A 122 4.56 -11.38 -5.24
C ALA A 122 4.30 -12.59 -4.35
N ARG A 123 4.71 -12.48 -3.11
CA ARG A 123 4.44 -13.48 -2.08
C ARG A 123 3.77 -12.79 -0.91
N GLU A 124 2.60 -13.29 -0.52
CA GLU A 124 1.88 -12.76 0.62
C GLU A 124 2.59 -13.11 1.93
N LEU A 125 2.61 -12.16 2.86
CA LEU A 125 3.18 -12.34 4.19
C LEU A 125 2.05 -12.53 5.20
N ARG A 126 2.30 -13.40 6.18
CA ARG A 126 1.37 -13.62 7.28
C ARG A 126 1.67 -12.65 8.41
N GLU A 127 0.65 -11.93 8.87
CA GLU A 127 0.77 -11.12 10.07
C GLU A 127 0.97 -12.04 11.29
N VAL A 128 2.02 -11.79 12.05
CA VAL A 128 2.34 -12.57 13.26
C VAL A 128 2.21 -11.74 14.53
N PHE A 129 2.11 -10.44 14.42
CA PHE A 129 1.95 -9.53 15.54
C PHE A 129 1.45 -8.17 15.09
N HIS A 130 0.59 -7.59 15.89
CA HIS A 130 0.13 -6.21 15.72
C HIS A 130 -0.18 -5.60 17.09
N ILE A 131 0.10 -4.33 17.24
CA ILE A 131 -0.31 -3.53 18.38
C ILE A 131 -0.86 -2.19 17.86
N ASP A 132 -1.99 -1.77 18.42
CA ASP A 132 -2.59 -0.48 18.08
C ASP A 132 -1.77 0.71 18.64
#